data_ad4fc34b8482c805f26cf7d995ac1d58
#
_entry.id   ad4fc34b8482c805f26cf7d995ac1d58
#
_cell.length_a   1.000
_cell.length_b   1.000
_cell.length_c   1.000
_cell.angle_alpha   90.00
_cell.angle_beta   90.00
_cell.angle_gamma   90.00
#
_symmetry.space_group_name_H-M   'P 1'
#
loop_
_entity.id
_entity.type
_entity.pdbx_description
1 polymer ?
#
loop_
_entity_poly.entity_id
_entity_poly.type
_entity_poly.pdbx_seq_one_letter_code
_entity_poly.pdbx_strand_id
1 'polypeptide(L)'
;MVLGRSRNLIGLDIGDSSVKVIQLKELGKGRGFQLLKLGWEPLSSEAIVDGQIMDSQLVAETIQRLFQRCRIKASTPVATALSGHHVIVKRISLPVMSDAELAESIHWEAEQYIPFDIEDVNLDYQILEGSSLSGEGNMDVLLAAVKKDKINDYVSVITEAGLNPVTADIAAFAMQNAFEANYEFEPDQVVALVDIGSAVSSISVLHGGSSVYWRDINIGGNQYTDAIQKELNLSAEQAEQLKRGDEIDGISYERVLSIMASVNDDIGTEIQKTLDFFKQISAADRPLERLYL
;
A
#
# COMPACT_ATOMS: atom_id res chain seq x y z
N MET A 1 -3.64 -27.42 15.62
CA MET A 1 -4.85 -27.21 14.78
C MET A 1 -5.80 -26.30 15.57
N VAL A 2 -5.61 -24.98 15.45
CA VAL A 2 -6.52 -24.01 16.06
C VAL A 2 -7.62 -23.79 15.02
N LEU A 3 -8.82 -24.25 15.34
CA LEU A 3 -10.02 -23.93 14.56
C LEU A 3 -10.24 -22.42 14.63
N GLY A 4 -9.66 -21.70 13.66
CA GLY A 4 -9.83 -20.27 13.51
C GLY A 4 -11.31 -19.98 13.25
N ARG A 5 -12.01 -19.45 14.24
CA ARG A 5 -13.24 -18.71 14.00
C ARG A 5 -12.89 -17.64 12.97
N SER A 6 -13.58 -17.63 11.84
CA SER A 6 -13.60 -16.50 10.90
C SER A 6 -13.81 -15.24 11.75
N ARG A 7 -12.74 -14.53 12.05
CA ARG A 7 -12.84 -13.25 12.76
C ARG A 7 -13.49 -12.29 11.79
N ASN A 8 -14.64 -11.73 12.16
CA ASN A 8 -15.21 -10.61 11.42
C ASN A 8 -14.22 -9.45 11.52
N LEU A 9 -13.32 -9.37 10.58
CA LEU A 9 -12.28 -8.33 10.49
C LEU A 9 -12.74 -7.26 9.51
N ILE A 10 -12.47 -6.00 9.85
CA ILE A 10 -12.64 -4.87 8.94
C ILE A 10 -11.27 -4.49 8.40
N GLY A 11 -11.14 -4.42 7.08
CA GLY A 11 -10.04 -3.70 6.45
C GLY A 11 -10.35 -2.20 6.48
N LEU A 12 -9.46 -1.40 7.07
CA LEU A 12 -9.52 0.04 7.14
C LEU A 12 -8.30 0.61 6.42
N ASP A 13 -8.55 1.33 5.33
CA ASP A 13 -7.55 2.10 4.60
C ASP A 13 -7.69 3.58 4.96
N ILE A 14 -6.62 4.16 5.50
CA ILE A 14 -6.51 5.59 5.85
C ILE A 14 -5.56 6.23 4.84
N GLY A 15 -6.12 6.73 3.74
CA GLY A 15 -5.37 7.42 2.70
C GLY A 15 -5.45 8.94 2.83
N ASP A 16 -4.57 9.65 2.12
CA ASP A 16 -4.44 11.12 2.21
C ASP A 16 -5.72 11.87 1.77
N SER A 17 -6.54 11.30 0.90
CA SER A 17 -7.78 11.95 0.39
C SER A 17 -9.07 11.32 0.87
N SER A 18 -9.03 10.12 1.44
CA SER A 18 -10.23 9.42 1.89
C SER A 18 -9.91 8.27 2.83
N VAL A 19 -10.87 7.97 3.70
CA VAL A 19 -10.87 6.75 4.51
C VAL A 19 -11.80 5.73 3.85
N LYS A 20 -11.36 4.47 3.76
CA LYS A 20 -12.13 3.39 3.14
C LYS A 20 -12.25 2.21 4.09
N VAL A 21 -13.38 1.50 4.02
CA VAL A 21 -13.61 0.27 4.80
C VAL A 21 -14.13 -0.86 3.91
N ILE A 22 -13.66 -2.04 4.20
CA ILE A 22 -14.16 -3.27 3.58
C ILE A 22 -14.38 -4.35 4.64
N GLN A 23 -15.47 -5.08 4.51
CA GLN A 23 -15.73 -6.29 5.29
C GLN A 23 -16.00 -7.44 4.35
N LEU A 24 -15.20 -8.49 4.51
CA LEU A 24 -15.28 -9.71 3.73
C LEU A 24 -15.68 -10.88 4.64
N LYS A 25 -16.35 -11.85 4.04
CA LYS A 25 -16.63 -13.15 4.65
C LYS A 25 -16.01 -14.22 3.77
N GLU A 26 -15.12 -15.02 4.35
CA GLU A 26 -14.61 -16.20 3.69
C GLU A 26 -15.70 -17.25 3.52
N LEU A 27 -15.84 -17.75 2.29
CA LEU A 27 -16.86 -18.74 1.93
C LEU A 27 -16.46 -20.18 2.28
N GLY A 28 -15.25 -20.38 2.77
CA GLY A 28 -14.67 -21.66 3.15
C GLY A 28 -14.35 -22.57 1.96
N LYS A 29 -13.49 -23.56 2.17
CA LYS A 29 -13.05 -24.53 1.16
C LYS A 29 -12.47 -23.89 -0.14
N GLY A 30 -11.78 -22.75 -0.02
CA GLY A 30 -11.16 -22.11 -1.19
C GLY A 30 -12.13 -21.46 -2.18
N ARG A 31 -13.40 -21.24 -1.79
CA ARG A 31 -14.42 -20.62 -2.67
C ARG A 31 -14.33 -19.08 -2.75
N GLY A 32 -13.26 -18.50 -2.20
CA GLY A 32 -13.05 -17.05 -2.21
C GLY A 32 -13.83 -16.32 -1.10
N PHE A 33 -14.11 -15.05 -1.35
CA PHE A 33 -14.68 -14.13 -0.38
C PHE A 33 -16.01 -13.54 -0.87
N GLN A 34 -16.90 -13.28 0.08
CA GLN A 34 -18.13 -12.52 -0.13
C GLN A 34 -17.96 -11.13 0.44
N LEU A 35 -18.19 -10.10 -0.38
CA LEU A 35 -18.24 -8.72 0.08
C LEU A 35 -19.52 -8.53 0.95
N LEU A 36 -19.32 -8.13 2.20
CA LEU A 36 -20.40 -7.82 3.14
C LEU A 36 -20.64 -6.33 3.24
N LYS A 37 -19.58 -5.53 3.30
CA LYS A 37 -19.65 -4.07 3.43
C LYS A 37 -18.51 -3.42 2.68
N LEU A 38 -18.80 -2.29 2.07
CA LEU A 38 -17.85 -1.40 1.41
C LEU A 38 -18.30 0.03 1.65
N GLY A 39 -17.37 0.89 1.96
CA GLY A 39 -17.63 2.32 2.11
C GLY A 39 -16.38 3.15 2.05
N TRP A 40 -16.54 4.41 1.76
CA TRP A 40 -15.47 5.41 1.78
C TRP A 40 -16.03 6.76 2.25
N GLU A 41 -15.18 7.59 2.83
CA GLU A 41 -15.50 8.93 3.29
C GLU A 41 -14.36 9.87 2.88
N PRO A 42 -14.62 11.00 2.24
CA PRO A 42 -13.59 11.95 1.87
C PRO A 42 -12.92 12.53 3.12
N LEU A 43 -11.63 12.81 2.99
CA LEU A 43 -10.81 13.45 4.00
C LEU A 43 -10.27 14.76 3.45
N SER A 44 -10.19 15.78 4.28
CA SER A 44 -9.57 17.06 3.91
C SER A 44 -8.09 16.84 3.58
N SER A 45 -7.59 17.51 2.55
CA SER A 45 -6.19 17.43 2.13
C SER A 45 -5.18 17.88 3.19
N GLU A 46 -5.63 18.59 4.22
CA GLU A 46 -4.79 19.04 5.33
C GLU A 46 -4.72 18.03 6.48
N ALA A 47 -5.60 17.02 6.50
CA ALA A 47 -5.68 16.06 7.59
C ALA A 47 -4.53 15.06 7.58
N ILE A 48 -4.06 14.69 6.38
CA ILE A 48 -2.89 13.83 6.16
C ILE A 48 -2.07 14.46 5.04
N VAL A 49 -0.79 14.69 5.30
CA VAL A 49 0.16 15.26 4.34
C VAL A 49 1.37 14.34 4.23
N ASP A 50 1.70 13.92 3.02
CA ASP A 50 2.79 12.97 2.75
C ASP A 50 2.72 11.70 3.62
N GLY A 51 1.49 11.24 3.85
CA GLY A 51 1.20 10.09 4.69
C GLY A 51 1.34 10.34 6.20
N GLN A 52 1.64 11.56 6.67
CA GLN A 52 1.63 11.93 8.09
C GLN A 52 0.27 12.47 8.51
N ILE A 53 -0.25 11.97 9.63
CA ILE A 53 -1.50 12.46 10.22
C ILE A 53 -1.21 13.81 10.88
N MET A 54 -1.80 14.89 10.33
CA MET A 54 -1.65 16.25 10.82
C MET A 54 -2.81 16.65 11.75
N ASP A 55 -3.99 16.10 11.52
CA ASP A 55 -5.19 16.31 12.32
C ASP A 55 -5.83 14.97 12.71
N SER A 56 -5.37 14.43 13.84
CA SER A 56 -5.84 13.13 14.36
C SER A 56 -7.34 13.15 14.68
N GLN A 57 -7.84 14.26 15.19
CA GLN A 57 -9.25 14.40 15.53
C GLN A 57 -10.13 14.31 14.29
N LEU A 58 -9.80 15.04 13.23
CA LEU A 58 -10.55 15.03 11.97
C LEU A 58 -10.54 13.64 11.33
N VAL A 59 -9.39 12.94 11.34
CA VAL A 59 -9.28 11.58 10.84
C VAL A 59 -10.13 10.62 11.66
N ALA A 60 -10.07 10.69 13.00
CA ALA A 60 -10.87 9.84 13.89
C ALA A 60 -12.38 10.07 13.71
N GLU A 61 -12.83 11.32 13.60
CA GLU A 61 -14.23 11.67 13.34
C GLU A 61 -14.69 11.14 11.96
N THR A 62 -13.83 11.21 10.96
CA THR A 62 -14.12 10.69 9.61
C THR A 62 -14.28 9.18 9.63
N ILE A 63 -13.40 8.45 10.35
CA ILE A 63 -13.53 7.01 10.57
C ILE A 63 -14.86 6.70 11.27
N GLN A 64 -15.20 7.43 12.32
CA GLN A 64 -16.46 7.21 13.06
C GLN A 64 -17.69 7.39 12.15
N ARG A 65 -17.75 8.48 11.36
CA ARG A 65 -18.84 8.73 10.41
C ARG A 65 -18.97 7.58 9.41
N LEU A 66 -17.85 7.12 8.86
CA LEU A 66 -17.83 6.00 7.91
C LEU A 66 -18.36 4.71 8.51
N PHE A 67 -17.92 4.36 9.72
CA PHE A 67 -18.39 3.16 10.43
C PHE A 67 -19.90 3.22 10.74
N GLN A 68 -20.38 4.39 11.17
CA GLN A 68 -21.83 4.60 11.41
C GLN A 68 -22.63 4.46 10.12
N ARG A 69 -22.19 5.10 9.03
CA ARG A 69 -22.84 5.02 7.71
C ARG A 69 -22.89 3.60 7.17
N CYS A 70 -21.80 2.84 7.33
CA CYS A 70 -21.73 1.44 6.93
C CYS A 70 -22.41 0.48 7.92
N ARG A 71 -22.92 0.99 9.06
CA ARG A 71 -23.51 0.18 10.14
C ARG A 71 -22.55 -0.92 10.60
N ILE A 72 -21.29 -0.58 10.82
CA ILE A 72 -20.26 -1.45 11.36
C ILE A 72 -20.21 -1.22 12.86
N LYS A 73 -20.16 -2.31 13.63
CA LYS A 73 -20.06 -2.22 15.09
C LYS A 73 -18.63 -1.83 15.51
N ALA A 74 -18.50 -0.88 16.44
CA ALA A 74 -17.20 -0.45 16.96
C ALA A 74 -16.38 -1.59 17.61
N SER A 75 -17.06 -2.62 18.13
CA SER A 75 -16.40 -3.80 18.70
C SER A 75 -15.78 -4.75 17.65
N THR A 76 -15.98 -4.49 16.35
CA THR A 76 -15.39 -5.31 15.28
C THR A 76 -13.90 -4.99 15.18
N PRO A 77 -13.00 -5.99 15.23
CA PRO A 77 -11.57 -5.75 15.11
C PRO A 77 -11.21 -5.19 13.72
N VAL A 78 -10.20 -4.32 13.71
CA VAL A 78 -9.76 -3.59 12.52
C VAL A 78 -8.33 -4.01 12.14
N ALA A 79 -8.13 -4.28 10.86
CA ALA A 79 -6.81 -4.35 10.24
C ALA A 79 -6.61 -3.10 9.38
N THR A 80 -5.42 -2.50 9.45
CA THR A 80 -5.01 -1.39 8.60
C THR A 80 -3.72 -1.72 7.87
N ALA A 81 -3.35 -0.92 6.88
CA ALA A 81 -2.09 -1.05 6.17
C ALA A 81 -1.35 0.29 6.14
N LEU A 82 -0.04 0.21 6.08
CA LEU A 82 0.88 1.33 6.11
C LEU A 82 1.69 1.38 4.81
N SER A 83 1.96 2.59 4.32
CA SER A 83 2.78 2.86 3.14
C SER A 83 3.64 4.11 3.33
N GLY A 84 4.43 4.44 2.31
CA GLY A 84 5.26 5.64 2.28
C GLY A 84 6.65 5.46 2.87
N HIS A 85 7.42 6.53 2.95
CA HIS A 85 8.85 6.54 3.24
C HIS A 85 9.26 6.03 4.66
N HIS A 86 8.29 5.82 5.56
CA HIS A 86 8.52 5.23 6.88
C HIS A 86 8.40 3.69 6.88
N VAL A 87 8.08 3.10 5.72
CA VAL A 87 7.95 1.67 5.51
C VAL A 87 9.09 1.20 4.62
N ILE A 88 9.85 0.23 5.08
CA ILE A 88 10.95 -0.38 4.34
C ILE A 88 10.63 -1.84 4.12
N VAL A 89 10.66 -2.25 2.86
CA VAL A 89 10.60 -3.67 2.48
C VAL A 89 11.85 -3.96 1.68
N LYS A 90 12.64 -4.94 2.11
CA LYS A 90 13.88 -5.33 1.42
C LYS A 90 14.04 -6.83 1.42
N ARG A 91 14.47 -7.36 0.28
CA ARG A 91 15.02 -8.70 0.18
C ARG A 91 16.52 -8.62 0.40
N ILE A 92 17.01 -9.41 1.34
CA ILE A 92 18.44 -9.54 1.67
C ILE A 92 18.87 -10.99 1.52
N SER A 93 20.15 -11.18 1.27
CA SER A 93 20.78 -12.51 1.18
C SER A 93 21.70 -12.71 2.37
N LEU A 94 21.46 -13.76 3.13
CA LEU A 94 22.22 -14.11 4.33
C LEU A 94 22.79 -15.53 4.16
N PRO A 95 23.89 -15.89 4.87
CA PRO A 95 24.33 -17.27 4.97
C PRO A 95 23.20 -18.16 5.50
N VAL A 96 23.11 -19.40 5.01
CA VAL A 96 22.13 -20.37 5.52
C VAL A 96 22.36 -20.60 7.01
N MET A 97 21.34 -20.38 7.80
CA MET A 97 21.33 -20.59 9.24
C MET A 97 19.96 -21.13 9.69
N SER A 98 19.84 -21.60 10.90
CA SER A 98 18.57 -22.02 11.49
C SER A 98 17.68 -20.83 11.82
N ASP A 99 16.37 -21.07 11.95
CA ASP A 99 15.40 -20.04 12.36
C ASP A 99 15.78 -19.39 13.72
N ALA A 100 16.35 -20.16 14.63
CA ALA A 100 16.79 -19.66 15.93
C ALA A 100 17.99 -18.71 15.81
N GLU A 101 18.97 -19.07 15.00
CA GLU A 101 20.15 -18.21 14.72
C GLU A 101 19.72 -16.93 13.99
N LEU A 102 18.81 -17.05 13.01
CA LEU A 102 18.27 -15.88 12.32
C LEU A 102 17.53 -14.95 13.28
N ALA A 103 16.68 -15.47 14.15
CA ALA A 103 15.95 -14.68 15.12
C ALA A 103 16.87 -13.89 16.07
N GLU A 104 18.06 -14.43 16.40
CA GLU A 104 19.05 -13.74 17.23
C GLU A 104 19.85 -12.70 16.45
N SER A 105 20.13 -12.93 15.16
CA SER A 105 21.02 -12.08 14.36
C SER A 105 20.29 -11.05 13.51
N ILE A 106 19.00 -11.24 13.22
CA ILE A 106 18.27 -10.45 12.22
C ILE A 106 18.29 -8.94 12.48
N HIS A 107 18.29 -8.50 13.74
CA HIS A 107 18.38 -7.08 14.08
C HIS A 107 19.71 -6.47 13.61
N TRP A 108 20.82 -7.15 13.85
CA TRP A 108 22.15 -6.72 13.40
C TRP A 108 22.28 -6.73 11.88
N GLU A 109 21.75 -7.77 11.24
CA GLU A 109 21.76 -7.87 9.79
C GLU A 109 20.91 -6.77 9.15
N ALA A 110 19.77 -6.44 9.76
CA ALA A 110 18.83 -5.41 9.27
C ALA A 110 19.40 -3.98 9.36
N GLU A 111 20.25 -3.67 10.35
CA GLU A 111 20.86 -2.33 10.50
C GLU A 111 21.56 -1.83 9.23
N GLN A 112 22.14 -2.74 8.45
CA GLN A 112 22.87 -2.39 7.22
C GLN A 112 21.91 -1.95 6.08
N TYR A 113 20.66 -2.30 6.18
CA TYR A 113 19.67 -2.12 5.11
C TYR A 113 18.57 -1.11 5.44
N ILE A 114 18.39 -0.79 6.73
CA ILE A 114 17.35 0.11 7.23
C ILE A 114 17.98 1.47 7.51
N PRO A 115 17.50 2.56 6.85
CA PRO A 115 18.07 3.91 7.02
C PRO A 115 17.59 4.62 8.29
N PHE A 116 17.12 3.86 9.28
CA PHE A 116 16.62 4.34 10.57
C PHE A 116 17.34 3.60 11.70
N ASP A 117 17.32 4.18 12.88
CA ASP A 117 17.75 3.46 14.08
C ASP A 117 16.88 2.22 14.27
N ILE A 118 17.51 1.08 14.48
CA ILE A 118 16.80 -0.20 14.63
C ILE A 118 15.88 -0.21 15.86
N GLU A 119 16.22 0.58 16.88
CA GLU A 119 15.40 0.75 18.08
C GLU A 119 14.12 1.56 17.81
N ASP A 120 14.08 2.36 16.74
CA ASP A 120 12.94 3.20 16.36
C ASP A 120 11.98 2.51 15.37
N VAL A 121 12.24 1.27 14.98
CA VAL A 121 11.39 0.52 14.05
C VAL A 121 10.80 -0.74 14.69
N ASN A 122 9.64 -1.14 14.18
CA ASN A 122 9.16 -2.52 14.30
C ASN A 122 9.68 -3.28 13.08
N LEU A 123 10.39 -4.36 13.34
CA LEU A 123 10.99 -5.23 12.34
C LEU A 123 10.23 -6.56 12.32
N ASP A 124 9.93 -7.04 11.12
CA ASP A 124 9.44 -8.39 10.86
C ASP A 124 10.21 -8.98 9.67
N TYR A 125 10.24 -10.30 9.54
CA TYR A 125 10.97 -10.96 8.47
C TYR A 125 10.34 -12.28 8.08
N GLN A 126 10.60 -12.70 6.85
CA GLN A 126 10.18 -13.99 6.31
C GLN A 126 11.30 -14.61 5.48
N ILE A 127 11.60 -15.89 5.72
CA ILE A 127 12.48 -16.67 4.85
C ILE A 127 11.72 -16.99 3.58
N LEU A 128 12.34 -16.69 2.42
CA LEU A 128 11.78 -16.98 1.11
C LEU A 128 12.24 -18.36 0.64
N GLU A 129 11.36 -19.35 0.71
CA GLU A 129 11.65 -20.71 0.27
C GLU A 129 11.71 -20.81 -1.26
N GLY A 130 12.67 -21.56 -1.79
CA GLY A 130 12.72 -21.97 -3.20
C GLY A 130 13.20 -20.89 -4.20
N SER A 131 13.58 -19.72 -3.75
CA SER A 131 14.02 -18.63 -4.63
C SER A 131 15.44 -18.16 -4.31
N SER A 132 16.46 -19.06 -4.38
CA SER A 132 17.82 -18.56 -4.23
C SER A 132 18.24 -17.79 -5.50
N LEU A 133 18.03 -16.46 -5.47
CA LEU A 133 18.80 -15.53 -6.31
C LEU A 133 20.26 -15.47 -5.80
N SER A 134 20.48 -15.90 -4.59
CA SER A 134 21.74 -16.00 -3.90
C SER A 134 22.33 -17.39 -4.15
N GLY A 135 23.58 -17.48 -4.60
CA GLY A 135 24.27 -18.73 -4.92
C GLY A 135 24.24 -19.76 -3.79
N GLU A 136 24.82 -20.94 -4.03
CA GLU A 136 24.93 -22.05 -3.05
C GLU A 136 25.45 -21.55 -1.70
N GLY A 137 24.73 -21.85 -0.60
CA GLY A 137 25.11 -21.51 0.77
C GLY A 137 24.45 -20.25 1.34
N ASN A 138 23.60 -19.56 0.58
CA ASN A 138 22.83 -18.41 1.06
C ASN A 138 21.32 -18.69 1.08
N MET A 139 20.60 -17.98 1.93
CA MET A 139 19.16 -17.92 1.98
C MET A 139 18.68 -16.49 1.76
N ASP A 140 17.51 -16.35 1.15
CA ASP A 140 16.86 -15.06 0.95
C ASP A 140 15.87 -14.79 2.05
N VAL A 141 15.95 -13.59 2.60
CA VAL A 141 15.05 -13.11 3.67
C VAL A 141 14.38 -11.82 3.22
N LEU A 142 13.08 -11.77 3.31
CA LEU A 142 12.30 -10.54 3.15
C LEU A 142 12.24 -9.83 4.50
N LEU A 143 12.79 -8.63 4.56
CA LEU A 143 12.69 -7.74 5.72
C LEU A 143 11.56 -6.76 5.53
N ALA A 144 10.80 -6.52 6.58
CA ALA A 144 9.79 -5.49 6.68
C ALA A 144 10.04 -4.65 7.93
N ALA A 145 10.25 -3.35 7.77
CA ALA A 145 10.48 -2.46 8.89
C ALA A 145 9.59 -1.21 8.77
N VAL A 146 8.97 -0.82 9.86
CA VAL A 146 8.11 0.35 9.94
C VAL A 146 8.48 1.17 11.16
N LYS A 147 8.62 2.49 11.01
CA LYS A 147 8.84 3.37 12.16
C LYS A 147 7.74 3.23 13.20
N LYS A 148 8.15 3.10 14.47
CA LYS A 148 7.22 2.96 15.61
C LYS A 148 6.25 4.12 15.70
N ASP A 149 6.72 5.34 15.48
CA ASP A 149 5.87 6.54 15.50
C ASP A 149 4.74 6.44 14.48
N LYS A 150 5.05 6.01 13.25
CA LYS A 150 4.05 5.82 12.20
C LYS A 150 2.96 4.82 12.60
N ILE A 151 3.34 3.70 13.19
CA ILE A 151 2.39 2.69 13.70
C ILE A 151 1.54 3.29 14.82
N ASN A 152 2.19 3.99 15.77
CA ASN A 152 1.52 4.59 16.92
C ASN A 152 0.49 5.64 16.50
N ASP A 153 0.79 6.48 15.51
CA ASP A 153 -0.14 7.47 14.97
C ASP A 153 -1.41 6.81 14.44
N TYR A 154 -1.27 5.75 13.64
CA TYR A 154 -2.41 5.02 13.09
C TYR A 154 -3.20 4.28 14.16
N VAL A 155 -2.52 3.61 15.09
CA VAL A 155 -3.16 2.93 16.23
C VAL A 155 -3.92 3.94 17.10
N SER A 156 -3.32 5.11 17.37
CA SER A 156 -3.94 6.16 18.17
C SER A 156 -5.22 6.67 17.53
N VAL A 157 -5.17 7.06 16.26
CA VAL A 157 -6.33 7.56 15.52
C VAL A 157 -7.47 6.55 15.44
N ILE A 158 -7.15 5.27 15.19
CA ILE A 158 -8.14 4.18 15.16
C ILE A 158 -8.76 3.99 16.56
N THR A 159 -7.94 4.09 17.60
CA THR A 159 -8.40 3.98 19.00
C THR A 159 -9.24 5.19 19.41
N GLU A 160 -8.86 6.41 19.03
CA GLU A 160 -9.65 7.63 19.22
C GLU A 160 -11.00 7.55 18.52
N ALA A 161 -11.08 6.87 17.37
CA ALA A 161 -12.33 6.56 16.70
C ALA A 161 -13.21 5.55 17.47
N GLY A 162 -12.74 5.02 18.61
CA GLY A 162 -13.43 4.02 19.42
C GLY A 162 -13.35 2.61 18.88
N LEU A 163 -12.37 2.31 18.03
CA LEU A 163 -12.19 1.01 17.38
C LEU A 163 -11.01 0.25 17.98
N ASN A 164 -10.92 -1.06 17.66
CA ASN A 164 -9.88 -1.94 18.15
C ASN A 164 -8.94 -2.37 16.99
N PRO A 165 -7.80 -1.71 16.78
CA PRO A 165 -6.81 -2.15 15.81
C PRO A 165 -6.12 -3.43 16.30
N VAL A 166 -6.11 -4.48 15.48
CA VAL A 166 -5.52 -5.78 15.82
C VAL A 166 -4.41 -6.20 14.88
N THR A 167 -4.28 -5.54 13.73
CA THR A 167 -3.27 -5.82 12.71
C THR A 167 -2.92 -4.54 11.99
N ALA A 168 -1.63 -4.29 11.85
CA ALA A 168 -1.06 -3.34 10.90
C ALA A 168 -0.22 -4.13 9.89
N ASP A 169 -0.56 -4.02 8.62
CA ASP A 169 0.13 -4.66 7.51
C ASP A 169 0.88 -3.62 6.68
N ILE A 170 1.60 -4.04 5.67
CA ILE A 170 2.19 -3.17 4.66
C ILE A 170 1.26 -3.14 3.43
N ALA A 171 0.99 -1.95 2.91
CA ALA A 171 0.04 -1.77 1.80
C ALA A 171 0.40 -2.61 0.57
N ALA A 172 1.69 -2.75 0.25
CA ALA A 172 2.15 -3.61 -0.84
C ALA A 172 1.77 -5.08 -0.64
N PHE A 173 1.85 -5.60 0.59
CA PHE A 173 1.46 -6.98 0.90
C PHE A 173 -0.06 -7.14 0.91
N ALA A 174 -0.79 -6.16 1.42
CA ALA A 174 -2.25 -6.15 1.34
C ALA A 174 -2.74 -6.17 -0.11
N MET A 175 -2.10 -5.40 -1.01
CA MET A 175 -2.38 -5.39 -2.44
C MET A 175 -2.04 -6.73 -3.09
N GLN A 176 -0.88 -7.32 -2.78
CA GLN A 176 -0.50 -8.66 -3.23
C GLN A 176 -1.52 -9.71 -2.80
N ASN A 177 -1.89 -9.74 -1.52
CA ASN A 177 -2.89 -10.67 -0.98
C ASN A 177 -4.25 -10.53 -1.68
N ALA A 178 -4.67 -9.29 -1.98
CA ALA A 178 -5.89 -9.04 -2.74
C ALA A 178 -5.78 -9.54 -4.19
N PHE A 179 -4.63 -9.38 -4.81
CA PHE A 179 -4.36 -9.90 -6.15
C PHE A 179 -4.40 -11.43 -6.16
N GLU A 180 -3.70 -12.10 -5.25
CA GLU A 180 -3.66 -13.56 -5.12
C GLU A 180 -5.06 -14.17 -4.85
N ALA A 181 -5.91 -13.44 -4.13
CA ALA A 181 -7.28 -13.89 -3.87
C ALA A 181 -8.19 -13.87 -5.11
N ASN A 182 -7.81 -13.15 -6.18
CA ASN A 182 -8.63 -12.93 -7.38
C ASN A 182 -8.00 -13.47 -8.69
N TYR A 183 -6.69 -13.71 -8.71
CA TYR A 183 -5.95 -14.14 -9.88
C TYR A 183 -5.07 -15.34 -9.57
N GLU A 184 -4.90 -16.23 -10.55
CA GLU A 184 -3.96 -17.35 -10.48
C GLU A 184 -2.62 -16.91 -11.05
N PHE A 185 -1.53 -17.41 -10.46
CA PHE A 185 -0.17 -17.17 -10.92
C PHE A 185 0.37 -18.39 -11.67
N GLU A 186 1.01 -18.13 -12.80
CA GLU A 186 1.94 -19.11 -13.37
C GLU A 186 3.27 -19.07 -12.58
N PRO A 187 3.94 -20.22 -12.35
CA PRO A 187 5.13 -20.30 -11.49
C PRO A 187 6.26 -19.35 -11.88
N ASP A 188 6.39 -19.02 -13.15
CA ASP A 188 7.45 -18.19 -13.72
C ASP A 188 6.97 -16.80 -14.15
N GLN A 189 5.70 -16.47 -13.91
CA GLN A 189 5.09 -15.23 -14.35
C GLN A 189 5.62 -14.03 -13.57
N VAL A 190 5.97 -12.96 -14.30
CA VAL A 190 6.35 -11.66 -13.72
C VAL A 190 5.24 -10.66 -14.01
N VAL A 191 4.66 -10.10 -12.94
CA VAL A 191 3.60 -9.07 -13.04
C VAL A 191 3.96 -7.86 -12.20
N ALA A 192 3.52 -6.67 -12.62
CA ALA A 192 3.58 -5.47 -11.81
C ALA A 192 2.17 -5.08 -11.35
N LEU A 193 2.04 -4.76 -10.08
CA LEU A 193 0.86 -4.15 -9.49
C LEU A 193 1.18 -2.68 -9.24
N VAL A 194 0.32 -1.80 -9.69
CA VAL A 194 0.46 -0.35 -9.52
C VAL A 194 -0.79 0.20 -8.86
N ASP A 195 -0.63 0.80 -7.69
CA ASP A 195 -1.68 1.53 -6.99
C ASP A 195 -1.38 3.03 -7.06
N ILE A 196 -2.25 3.78 -7.73
CA ILE A 196 -2.12 5.23 -7.87
C ILE A 196 -3.00 5.91 -6.83
N GLY A 197 -2.39 6.24 -5.69
CA GLY A 197 -3.05 6.99 -4.62
C GLY A 197 -3.19 8.48 -4.92
N SER A 198 -3.57 9.26 -3.91
CA SER A 198 -3.69 10.72 -4.07
C SER A 198 -2.34 11.43 -4.05
N ALA A 199 -1.44 11.10 -3.13
CA ALA A 199 -0.11 11.71 -3.01
C ALA A 199 1.01 10.78 -3.48
N VAL A 200 0.86 9.47 -3.25
CA VAL A 200 1.88 8.45 -3.50
C VAL A 200 1.31 7.37 -4.40
N SER A 201 2.11 6.89 -5.34
CA SER A 201 1.82 5.66 -6.09
C SER A 201 2.78 4.55 -5.67
N SER A 202 2.25 3.36 -5.47
CA SER A 202 3.00 2.17 -5.06
C SER A 202 3.12 1.21 -6.23
N ILE A 203 4.34 0.71 -6.47
CA ILE A 203 4.62 -0.26 -7.52
C ILE A 203 5.20 -1.50 -6.85
N SER A 204 4.56 -2.65 -7.05
CA SER A 204 5.03 -3.95 -6.59
C SER A 204 5.25 -4.87 -7.78
N VAL A 205 6.41 -5.52 -7.85
CA VAL A 205 6.69 -6.54 -8.87
C VAL A 205 6.66 -7.90 -8.21
N LEU A 206 5.85 -8.78 -8.76
CA LEU A 206 5.68 -10.16 -8.29
C LEU A 206 6.27 -11.13 -9.31
N HIS A 207 6.91 -12.18 -8.81
CA HIS A 207 7.40 -13.31 -9.60
C HIS A 207 6.87 -14.60 -8.99
N GLY A 208 6.10 -15.37 -9.75
CA GLY A 208 5.47 -16.60 -9.26
C GLY A 208 4.61 -16.40 -8.01
N GLY A 209 3.96 -15.22 -7.89
CA GLY A 209 3.17 -14.85 -6.72
C GLY A 209 3.94 -14.22 -5.56
N SER A 210 5.26 -14.24 -5.55
CA SER A 210 6.06 -13.63 -4.47
C SER A 210 6.52 -12.23 -4.83
N SER A 211 6.44 -11.29 -3.87
CA SER A 211 6.99 -9.94 -4.05
C SER A 211 8.52 -9.99 -4.17
N VAL A 212 9.03 -9.48 -5.28
CA VAL A 212 10.48 -9.45 -5.57
C VAL A 212 11.04 -8.04 -5.61
N TYR A 213 10.19 -7.04 -5.80
CA TYR A 213 10.57 -5.64 -5.79
C TYR A 213 9.37 -4.76 -5.42
N TRP A 214 9.62 -3.72 -4.66
CA TRP A 214 8.61 -2.73 -4.28
C TRP A 214 9.22 -1.33 -4.23
N ARG A 215 8.45 -0.34 -4.67
CA ARG A 215 8.83 1.07 -4.64
C ARG A 215 7.60 1.98 -4.54
N ASP A 216 7.66 2.94 -3.63
CA ASP A 216 6.75 4.09 -3.62
C ASP A 216 7.37 5.25 -4.41
N ILE A 217 6.53 5.94 -5.15
CA ILE A 217 6.85 7.18 -5.87
C ILE A 217 5.93 8.30 -5.38
N ASN A 218 6.48 9.49 -5.14
CA ASN A 218 5.74 10.65 -4.64
C ASN A 218 5.01 11.39 -5.79
N ILE A 219 4.25 10.63 -6.57
CA ILE A 219 3.36 11.13 -7.61
C ILE A 219 2.04 10.39 -7.49
N GLY A 220 0.92 11.13 -7.58
CA GLY A 220 -0.41 10.56 -7.50
C GLY A 220 -1.48 11.51 -8.03
N GLY A 221 -2.72 11.28 -7.61
CA GLY A 221 -3.88 12.05 -8.06
C GLY A 221 -3.80 13.56 -7.81
N ASN A 222 -3.05 13.98 -6.79
CA ASN A 222 -2.90 15.40 -6.45
C ASN A 222 -2.17 16.19 -7.55
N GLN A 223 -1.19 15.60 -8.23
CA GLN A 223 -0.48 16.27 -9.32
C GLN A 223 -1.41 16.65 -10.48
N TYR A 224 -2.44 15.83 -10.75
CA TYR A 224 -3.47 16.20 -11.73
C TYR A 224 -4.29 17.40 -11.25
N THR A 225 -4.70 17.39 -9.99
CA THR A 225 -5.47 18.48 -9.39
C THR A 225 -4.67 19.78 -9.41
N ASP A 226 -3.40 19.73 -9.02
CA ASP A 226 -2.47 20.87 -9.02
C ASP A 226 -2.21 21.41 -10.43
N ALA A 227 -2.02 20.53 -11.41
CA ALA A 227 -1.82 20.92 -12.81
C ALA A 227 -3.08 21.64 -13.37
N ILE A 228 -4.27 21.09 -13.12
CA ILE A 228 -5.54 21.70 -13.55
C ILE A 228 -5.76 23.04 -12.83
N GLN A 229 -5.52 23.09 -11.53
CA GLN A 229 -5.63 24.31 -10.73
C GLN A 229 -4.74 25.43 -11.27
N LYS A 230 -3.48 25.12 -11.53
CA LYS A 230 -2.49 26.07 -12.03
C LYS A 230 -2.80 26.57 -13.43
N GLU A 231 -3.11 25.66 -14.36
CA GLU A 231 -3.32 26.01 -15.78
C GLU A 231 -4.65 26.71 -16.02
N LEU A 232 -5.66 26.45 -15.20
CA LEU A 232 -6.99 27.04 -15.35
C LEU A 232 -7.28 28.13 -14.30
N ASN A 233 -6.37 28.39 -13.37
CA ASN A 233 -6.51 29.34 -12.26
C ASN A 233 -7.81 29.10 -11.46
N LEU A 234 -8.03 27.85 -11.03
CA LEU A 234 -9.20 27.39 -10.30
C LEU A 234 -8.86 27.11 -8.82
N SER A 235 -9.90 26.95 -8.00
CA SER A 235 -9.72 26.38 -6.66
C SER A 235 -9.37 24.89 -6.76
N ALA A 236 -8.75 24.34 -5.70
CA ALA A 236 -8.45 22.91 -5.64
C ALA A 236 -9.72 22.04 -5.76
N GLU A 237 -10.83 22.49 -5.17
CA GLU A 237 -12.11 21.80 -5.25
C GLU A 237 -12.66 21.75 -6.68
N GLN A 238 -12.61 22.89 -7.41
CA GLN A 238 -13.02 22.93 -8.81
C GLN A 238 -12.12 22.08 -9.71
N ALA A 239 -10.81 22.11 -9.47
CA ALA A 239 -9.86 21.28 -10.19
C ALA A 239 -10.10 19.79 -9.97
N GLU A 240 -10.42 19.39 -8.73
CA GLU A 240 -10.77 18.01 -8.39
C GLU A 240 -12.07 17.56 -9.05
N GLN A 241 -13.09 18.42 -9.11
CA GLN A 241 -14.34 18.15 -9.84
C GLN A 241 -14.06 17.90 -11.33
N LEU A 242 -13.30 18.80 -11.99
CA LEU A 242 -12.93 18.64 -13.39
C LEU A 242 -12.12 17.36 -13.64
N LYS A 243 -11.18 17.04 -12.75
CA LYS A 243 -10.40 15.79 -12.83
C LYS A 243 -11.31 14.56 -12.81
N ARG A 244 -12.37 14.60 -12.04
CA ARG A 244 -13.37 13.51 -11.94
C ARG A 244 -14.35 13.46 -13.12
N GLY A 245 -14.30 14.44 -14.01
CA GLY A 245 -15.14 14.53 -15.18
C GLY A 245 -16.41 15.35 -14.98
N ASP A 246 -16.53 16.09 -13.87
CA ASP A 246 -17.61 17.03 -13.68
C ASP A 246 -17.44 18.22 -14.63
N GLU A 247 -18.58 18.80 -15.08
CA GLU A 247 -18.58 19.95 -15.97
C GLU A 247 -18.54 21.26 -15.18
N ILE A 248 -17.71 22.19 -15.62
CA ILE A 248 -17.69 23.59 -15.14
C ILE A 248 -17.86 24.50 -16.34
N ASP A 249 -18.79 25.43 -16.24
CA ASP A 249 -19.12 26.38 -17.32
C ASP A 249 -17.88 27.10 -17.86
N GLY A 250 -17.73 27.09 -19.19
CA GLY A 250 -16.64 27.76 -19.90
C GLY A 250 -15.34 26.95 -19.98
N ILE A 251 -15.30 25.73 -19.44
CA ILE A 251 -14.12 24.85 -19.52
C ILE A 251 -14.47 23.59 -20.29
N SER A 252 -13.79 23.36 -21.42
CA SER A 252 -13.99 22.12 -22.19
C SER A 252 -13.21 20.97 -21.56
N TYR A 253 -13.82 19.78 -21.57
CA TYR A 253 -13.18 18.55 -21.06
C TYR A 253 -11.89 18.20 -21.83
N GLU A 254 -11.83 18.48 -23.14
CA GLU A 254 -10.63 18.29 -23.94
C GLU A 254 -9.42 19.08 -23.43
N ARG A 255 -9.66 20.31 -22.94
CA ARG A 255 -8.61 21.11 -22.32
C ARG A 255 -8.11 20.48 -21.02
N VAL A 256 -9.02 19.94 -20.21
CA VAL A 256 -8.66 19.22 -18.98
C VAL A 256 -7.86 17.96 -19.30
N LEU A 257 -8.28 17.17 -20.29
CA LEU A 257 -7.54 15.98 -20.75
C LEU A 257 -6.14 16.33 -21.24
N SER A 258 -5.98 17.46 -21.95
CA SER A 258 -4.65 17.92 -22.40
C SER A 258 -3.71 18.25 -21.24
N ILE A 259 -4.24 18.85 -20.17
CA ILE A 259 -3.46 19.13 -18.94
C ILE A 259 -3.09 17.81 -18.25
N MET A 260 -4.04 16.91 -18.11
CA MET A 260 -3.83 15.61 -17.48
C MET A 260 -2.82 14.73 -18.24
N ALA A 261 -2.72 14.87 -19.56
CA ALA A 261 -1.79 14.10 -20.38
C ALA A 261 -0.32 14.29 -19.94
N SER A 262 0.07 15.52 -19.56
CA SER A 262 1.42 15.80 -19.06
C SER A 262 1.72 15.03 -17.77
N VAL A 263 0.74 14.93 -16.86
CA VAL A 263 0.90 14.18 -15.60
C VAL A 263 0.93 12.66 -15.86
N ASN A 264 0.15 12.19 -16.84
CA ASN A 264 0.23 10.79 -17.28
C ASN A 264 1.64 10.42 -17.76
N ASP A 265 2.27 11.31 -18.53
CA ASP A 265 3.63 11.09 -19.03
C ASP A 265 4.65 11.04 -17.88
N ASP A 266 4.49 11.89 -16.86
CA ASP A 266 5.36 11.88 -15.68
C ASP A 266 5.20 10.58 -14.88
N ILE A 267 3.97 10.16 -14.59
CA ILE A 267 3.68 8.88 -13.89
C ILE A 267 4.20 7.70 -14.72
N GLY A 268 3.91 7.66 -16.01
CA GLY A 268 4.38 6.63 -16.92
C GLY A 268 5.91 6.53 -16.94
N THR A 269 6.59 7.67 -16.92
CA THR A 269 8.05 7.74 -16.86
C THR A 269 8.59 7.16 -15.55
N GLU A 270 8.00 7.47 -14.42
CA GLU A 270 8.43 6.92 -13.12
C GLU A 270 8.14 5.42 -12.99
N ILE A 271 7.01 4.95 -13.51
CA ILE A 271 6.71 3.52 -13.60
C ILE A 271 7.79 2.83 -14.47
N GLN A 272 8.09 3.38 -15.66
CA GLN A 272 9.09 2.82 -16.56
C GLN A 272 10.48 2.76 -15.91
N LYS A 273 10.93 3.83 -15.26
CA LYS A 273 12.20 3.85 -14.51
C LYS A 273 12.26 2.76 -13.44
N THR A 274 11.14 2.55 -12.73
CA THR A 274 11.03 1.54 -11.69
C THR A 274 11.18 0.13 -12.26
N LEU A 275 10.50 -0.12 -13.38
CA LEU A 275 10.57 -1.41 -14.08
C LEU A 275 11.93 -1.67 -14.73
N ASP A 276 12.58 -0.63 -15.27
CA ASP A 276 13.92 -0.74 -15.83
C ASP A 276 14.97 -1.00 -14.74
N PHE A 277 14.82 -0.38 -13.57
CA PHE A 277 15.67 -0.68 -12.42
C PHE A 277 15.48 -2.13 -11.97
N PHE A 278 14.21 -2.59 -11.86
CA PHE A 278 13.95 -4.00 -11.54
C PHE A 278 14.63 -4.96 -12.51
N LYS A 279 14.58 -4.69 -13.83
CA LYS A 279 15.26 -5.53 -14.83
C LYS A 279 16.78 -5.59 -14.62
N GLN A 280 17.40 -4.49 -14.17
CA GLN A 280 18.84 -4.45 -13.92
C GLN A 280 19.28 -5.26 -12.70
N ILE A 281 18.43 -5.30 -11.65
CA ILE A 281 18.73 -6.02 -10.39
C ILE A 281 18.24 -7.46 -10.41
N SER A 282 17.28 -7.81 -11.27
CA SER A 282 16.81 -9.17 -11.44
C SER A 282 17.79 -9.93 -12.31
N ALA A 283 18.47 -10.94 -11.77
CA ALA A 283 19.37 -11.81 -12.52
C ALA A 283 18.64 -12.67 -13.58
N ALA A 284 17.33 -12.64 -13.63
CA ALA A 284 16.50 -13.35 -14.57
C ALA A 284 16.17 -12.45 -15.76
N ASP A 285 16.60 -12.84 -16.96
CA ASP A 285 16.23 -12.24 -18.26
C ASP A 285 14.74 -12.54 -18.58
N ARG A 286 13.84 -12.20 -17.65
CA ARG A 286 12.41 -12.48 -17.75
C ARG A 286 11.66 -11.18 -18.00
N PRO A 287 10.87 -11.10 -19.08
CA PRO A 287 10.09 -9.92 -19.38
C PRO A 287 8.93 -9.78 -18.38
N LEU A 288 8.61 -8.53 -18.04
CA LEU A 288 7.33 -8.21 -17.42
C LEU A 288 6.20 -8.59 -18.39
N GLU A 289 5.29 -9.44 -17.96
CA GLU A 289 4.21 -9.94 -18.82
C GLU A 289 2.96 -9.06 -18.74
N ARG A 290 2.63 -8.59 -17.54
CA ARG A 290 1.42 -7.80 -17.31
C ARG A 290 1.67 -6.73 -16.26
N LEU A 291 0.93 -5.63 -16.43
CA LEU A 291 0.80 -4.57 -15.44
C LEU A 291 -0.69 -4.45 -15.10
N TYR A 292 -0.98 -4.43 -13.80
CA TYR A 292 -2.32 -4.23 -13.25
C TYR A 292 -2.36 -2.89 -12.52
N LEU A 293 -3.44 -2.11 -12.76
CA LEU A 293 -3.74 -0.83 -12.13
C LEU A 293 -4.93 -0.98 -11.20
#